data_fd8e19248be62dc8e7c9521e10efe888
#
_entry.id   fd8e19248be62dc8e7c9521e10efe888
#
_cell.length_a   1.000
_cell.length_b   1.000
_cell.length_c   1.000
_cell.angle_alpha   90.00
_cell.angle_beta   90.00
_cell.angle_gamma   90.00
#
_symmetry.space_group_name_H-M   'P 1'
#
loop_
_entity.id
_entity.type
_entity.pdbx_description
1 polymer ?
#
loop_
_entity_poly.entity_id
_entity_poly.type
_entity_poly.pdbx_seq_one_letter_code
_entity_poly.pdbx_strand_id
1 'polypeptide(L)'
;MLKIDGSYGEGGGQILRTAVSLSAIIGKPIEVINIRSKRSNPGLRPQHMIAIKTVADLFHARVENLKVGADWIKFIPTTVDKFEHNFIKIDVGTA
;
A
#
# COMPACT_ATOMS: atom_id res chain seq x y z
N MET A 1 12.59 7.21 1.29
CA MET A 1 11.36 6.49 0.93
C MET A 1 11.58 5.73 -0.37
N LEU A 2 11.26 4.47 -0.40
CA LEU A 2 11.41 3.64 -1.59
C LEU A 2 10.37 4.02 -2.63
N LYS A 3 10.82 4.24 -3.85
CA LYS A 3 9.93 4.61 -4.96
C LYS A 3 9.76 3.41 -5.89
N ILE A 4 8.53 3.06 -6.19
CA ILE A 4 8.18 1.91 -7.02
C ILE A 4 7.44 2.40 -8.26
N ASP A 5 7.86 1.92 -9.42
CA ASP A 5 7.23 2.28 -10.69
C ASP A 5 6.04 1.35 -10.93
N GLY A 6 4.83 1.88 -10.81
CA GLY A 6 3.61 1.12 -10.98
C GLY A 6 3.31 0.71 -12.42
N SER A 7 4.07 1.23 -13.38
CA SER A 7 3.90 0.85 -14.78
C SER A 7 4.75 -0.36 -15.16
N TYR A 8 5.59 -0.84 -14.25
CA TYR A 8 6.49 -1.96 -14.53
C TYR A 8 5.69 -3.23 -14.83
N GLY A 9 6.20 -4.04 -15.73
CA GLY A 9 5.53 -5.24 -16.16
C GLY A 9 4.26 -4.92 -16.94
N GLU A 10 3.14 -5.49 -16.54
CA GLU A 10 1.87 -5.26 -17.21
C GLU A 10 1.21 -3.93 -16.82
N GLY A 11 1.74 -3.28 -15.79
CA GLY A 11 1.25 -1.97 -15.39
C GLY A 11 -0.16 -1.95 -14.85
N GLY A 12 -0.65 -3.07 -14.33
CA GLY A 12 -1.97 -3.14 -13.73
C GLY A 12 -1.95 -2.93 -12.23
N GLY A 13 -3.07 -3.27 -11.57
CA GLY A 13 -3.21 -3.08 -10.12
C GLY A 13 -2.44 -4.09 -9.28
N GLN A 14 -1.93 -5.14 -9.89
CA GLN A 14 -1.26 -6.21 -9.17
C GLN A 14 0.01 -5.71 -8.45
N ILE A 15 0.86 -4.99 -9.18
CA ILE A 15 2.10 -4.48 -8.59
C ILE A 15 1.81 -3.49 -7.47
N LEU A 16 0.77 -2.69 -7.63
CA LEU A 16 0.34 -1.73 -6.62
C LEU A 16 -0.06 -2.44 -5.33
N ARG A 17 -0.91 -3.46 -5.44
CA ARG A 17 -1.38 -4.18 -4.27
C ARG A 17 -0.25 -4.93 -3.57
N THR A 18 0.64 -5.54 -4.36
CA THR A 18 1.79 -6.24 -3.81
C THR A 18 2.71 -5.28 -3.06
N ALA A 19 3.00 -4.13 -3.66
CA ALA A 19 3.86 -3.13 -3.04
C ALA A 19 3.30 -2.61 -1.72
N VAL A 20 2.01 -2.30 -1.70
CA VAL A 20 1.34 -1.80 -0.50
C VAL A 20 1.35 -2.86 0.60
N SER A 21 1.07 -4.10 0.25
CA SER A 21 1.06 -5.20 1.23
C SER A 21 2.45 -5.42 1.82
N LEU A 22 3.47 -5.42 0.98
CA LEU A 22 4.85 -5.58 1.47
C LEU A 22 5.26 -4.42 2.38
N SER A 23 4.92 -3.20 1.98
CA SER A 23 5.21 -2.02 2.80
C SER A 23 4.58 -2.16 4.18
N ALA A 24 3.34 -2.60 4.24
CA ALA A 24 2.63 -2.78 5.50
C ALA A 24 3.31 -3.83 6.37
N ILE A 25 3.70 -4.95 5.78
CA ILE A 25 4.31 -6.06 6.52
C ILE A 25 5.67 -5.69 7.07
N ILE A 26 6.51 -5.07 6.24
CA ILE A 26 7.87 -4.74 6.68
C ILE A 26 7.95 -3.39 7.39
N GLY A 27 6.87 -2.63 7.40
CA GLY A 27 6.82 -1.36 8.13
C GLY A 27 7.62 -0.24 7.51
N LYS A 28 7.85 -0.26 6.20
CA LYS A 28 8.63 0.76 5.52
C LYS A 28 7.77 1.55 4.55
N PRO A 29 7.85 2.89 4.59
CA PRO A 29 7.05 3.71 3.68
C PRO A 29 7.52 3.57 2.24
N ILE A 30 6.57 3.64 1.33
CA ILE A 30 6.84 3.58 -0.11
C ILE A 30 6.06 4.65 -0.83
N GLU A 31 6.54 5.00 -2.01
CA GLU A 31 5.82 5.83 -2.96
C GLU A 31 5.66 5.02 -4.25
N VAL A 32 4.44 4.87 -4.73
CA VAL A 32 4.18 4.20 -6.01
C VAL A 32 3.84 5.28 -7.02
N ILE A 33 4.55 5.28 -8.14
CA ILE A 33 4.34 6.26 -9.21
C ILE A 33 3.89 5.56 -10.48
N ASN A 34 3.41 6.32 -11.44
CA ASN A 34 2.95 5.82 -12.75
C ASN A 34 1.91 4.71 -12.61
N ILE A 35 1.00 4.87 -11.66
CA ILE A 35 0.00 3.85 -11.37
C ILE A 35 -0.86 3.64 -12.61
N ARG A 36 -0.81 2.41 -13.15
CA ARG A 36 -1.59 2.00 -14.31
C ARG A 36 -1.49 2.98 -15.49
N SER A 37 -0.32 3.60 -15.65
CA SER A 37 -0.14 4.66 -16.65
C SER A 37 -0.31 4.16 -18.09
N LYS A 38 -0.14 2.86 -18.32
CA LYS A 38 -0.27 2.25 -19.65
C LYS A 38 -1.66 1.72 -19.94
N ARG A 39 -2.58 1.84 -18.99
CA ARG A 39 -3.96 1.36 -19.16
C ARG A 39 -4.81 2.42 -19.81
N SER A 40 -5.92 1.99 -20.43
CA SER A 40 -6.87 2.91 -21.05
C SER A 40 -7.52 3.83 -20.04
N ASN A 41 -7.72 3.36 -18.80
CA ASN A 41 -8.16 4.18 -17.67
C ASN A 41 -7.03 4.26 -16.67
N PRO A 42 -6.05 5.16 -16.86
CA PRO A 42 -4.88 5.20 -16.01
C PRO A 42 -5.20 5.70 -14.60
N GLY A 43 -4.30 5.39 -13.68
CA GLY A 43 -4.43 5.81 -12.30
C GLY A 43 -5.28 4.86 -11.47
N LEU A 44 -5.52 5.25 -10.23
CA LEU A 44 -6.31 4.45 -9.30
C LEU A 44 -7.76 4.37 -9.73
N ARG A 45 -8.32 3.17 -9.67
CA ARG A 45 -9.75 2.96 -9.85
C ARG A 45 -10.37 2.64 -8.49
N PRO A 46 -11.70 2.73 -8.35
CA PRO A 46 -12.35 2.51 -7.06
C PRO A 46 -11.98 1.21 -6.36
N GLN A 47 -11.86 0.11 -7.10
CA GLN A 47 -11.50 -1.18 -6.52
C GLN A 47 -10.09 -1.18 -5.92
N HIS A 48 -9.16 -0.42 -6.53
CA HIS A 48 -7.81 -0.30 -6.00
C HIS A 48 -7.80 0.53 -4.72
N MET A 49 -8.61 1.57 -4.67
CA MET A 49 -8.71 2.40 -3.49
C MET A 49 -9.23 1.60 -2.31
N ILE A 50 -10.24 0.77 -2.53
CA ILE A 50 -10.80 -0.06 -1.48
C ILE A 50 -9.76 -1.04 -0.95
N ALA A 51 -9.00 -1.68 -1.83
CA ALA A 51 -7.96 -2.61 -1.44
C ALA A 51 -6.88 -1.93 -0.61
N ILE A 52 -6.42 -0.76 -1.05
CA ILE A 52 -5.38 -0.01 -0.35
C ILE A 52 -5.88 0.44 1.02
N LYS A 53 -7.11 0.95 1.06
CA LYS A 53 -7.69 1.42 2.31
C LYS A 53 -7.85 0.28 3.31
N THR A 54 -8.23 -0.90 2.84
CA THR A 54 -8.37 -2.07 3.70
C THR A 54 -7.03 -2.42 4.36
N VAL A 55 -5.95 -2.46 3.57
CA VAL A 55 -4.63 -2.73 4.11
C VAL A 55 -4.20 -1.62 5.07
N ALA A 56 -4.46 -0.37 4.71
CA ALA A 56 -4.10 0.76 5.56
C ALA A 56 -4.81 0.68 6.90
N ASP A 57 -6.08 0.34 6.90
CA ASP A 57 -6.85 0.22 8.15
C ASP A 57 -6.31 -0.91 9.03
N LEU A 58 -5.97 -2.05 8.42
CA LEU A 58 -5.45 -3.19 9.17
C LEU A 58 -4.10 -2.90 9.82
N PHE A 59 -3.27 -2.13 9.17
CA PHE A 59 -1.90 -1.86 9.63
C PHE A 59 -1.72 -0.44 10.16
N HIS A 60 -2.82 0.29 10.33
CA HIS A 60 -2.80 1.67 10.83
C HIS A 60 -1.87 2.57 10.00
N ALA A 61 -1.90 2.39 8.70
CA ALA A 61 -1.08 3.15 7.78
C ALA A 61 -1.79 4.42 7.34
N ARG A 62 -0.99 5.42 6.97
CA ARG A 62 -1.49 6.64 6.33
C ARG A 62 -1.25 6.54 4.83
N VAL A 63 -2.21 6.97 4.03
CA VAL A 63 -2.07 6.99 2.59
C VAL A 63 -2.28 8.41 2.09
N GLU A 64 -1.35 8.89 1.27
CA GLU A 64 -1.46 10.21 0.66
C GLU A 64 -1.89 10.07 -0.80
N ASN A 65 -2.71 11.01 -1.24
CA ASN A 65 -3.21 11.12 -2.61
C ASN A 65 -4.13 9.96 -3.03
N LEU A 66 -4.87 9.41 -2.08
CA LEU A 66 -5.79 8.30 -2.35
C LEU A 66 -7.08 8.82 -2.95
N LYS A 67 -7.15 8.87 -4.28
CA LYS A 67 -8.33 9.34 -5.00
C LYS A 67 -8.37 8.68 -6.38
N VAL A 68 -9.57 8.63 -6.96
CA VAL A 68 -9.76 8.06 -8.31
C VAL A 68 -8.91 8.83 -9.31
N GLY A 69 -8.21 8.11 -10.15
CA GLY A 69 -7.37 8.70 -11.18
C GLY A 69 -5.98 9.09 -10.72
N ALA A 70 -5.67 8.93 -9.45
CA ALA A 70 -4.33 9.27 -8.94
C ALA A 70 -3.27 8.42 -9.62
N ASP A 71 -2.22 9.05 -10.10
CA ASP A 71 -1.11 8.36 -10.74
C ASP A 71 0.03 8.06 -9.78
N TRP A 72 -0.07 8.54 -8.55
CA TRP A 72 0.90 8.20 -7.50
C TRP A 72 0.19 8.17 -6.14
N ILE A 73 0.74 7.38 -5.23
CA ILE A 73 0.35 7.40 -3.82
C ILE A 73 1.59 7.24 -2.96
N LYS A 74 1.49 7.69 -1.72
CA LYS A 74 2.46 7.35 -0.68
C LYS A 74 1.76 6.52 0.36
N PHE A 75 2.33 5.39 0.69
CA PHE A 75 1.81 4.49 1.71
C PHE A 75 2.79 4.47 2.87
N ILE A 76 2.33 4.94 4.04
CA ILE A 76 3.18 5.18 5.19
C ILE A 76 2.64 4.38 6.37
N PRO A 77 3.16 3.16 6.59
CA PRO A 77 2.71 2.35 7.72
C PRO A 77 3.16 2.97 9.03
N THR A 78 2.55 2.55 10.12
CA THR A 78 3.00 2.93 11.44
C THR A 78 4.39 2.34 11.67
N THR A 79 5.05 2.77 12.75
CA THR A 79 6.39 2.29 13.03
C THR A 79 6.40 0.78 13.17
N VAL A 80 7.49 0.17 12.74
CA VAL A 80 7.69 -1.27 12.85
C VAL A 80 7.57 -1.71 14.31
N ASP A 81 8.14 -0.94 15.22
CA ASP A 81 8.11 -1.27 16.64
C ASP A 81 6.69 -1.41 17.17
N LYS A 82 5.82 -0.48 16.80
CA LYS A 82 4.44 -0.52 17.23
C LYS A 82 3.72 -1.74 16.67
N PHE A 83 3.95 -2.04 15.41
CA PHE A 83 3.36 -3.19 14.76
C PHE A 83 3.85 -4.49 15.40
N GLU A 84 5.15 -4.61 15.61
CA GLU A 84 5.73 -5.80 16.20
C GLU A 84 5.20 -6.01 17.61
N HIS A 85 5.07 -4.94 18.37
CA HIS A 85 4.54 -5.03 19.72
C HIS A 85 3.11 -5.58 19.72
N ASN A 86 2.28 -5.06 18.83
CA ASN A 86 0.90 -5.52 18.73
C ASN A 86 0.82 -6.98 18.28
N PHE A 87 1.68 -7.36 17.36
CA PHE A 87 1.72 -8.72 16.85
C PHE A 87 2.10 -9.69 17.97
N ILE A 88 3.14 -9.37 18.72
CA ILE A 88 3.58 -10.20 19.83
C ILE A 88 2.48 -10.33 20.88
N LYS A 89 1.78 -9.23 21.15
CA LYS A 89 0.71 -9.23 22.12
C LYS A 89 -0.43 -10.16 21.73
N ILE A 90 -0.79 -10.13 20.45
CA ILE A 90 -1.82 -11.01 19.92
C ILE A 90 -1.36 -12.47 20.03
N ASP A 91 -0.13 -12.73 19.67
CA ASP A 91 0.44 -14.06 19.69
C ASP A 91 0.42 -14.65 21.13
N VAL A 92 0.86 -13.84 22.07
CA VAL A 92 0.81 -14.24 23.48
C VAL A 92 -0.62 -14.51 23.92
N GLY A 93 -1.56 -13.68 23.46
CA GLY A 93 -2.96 -13.85 23.79
C GLY A 93 -3.55 -15.14 23.26
N THR A 94 -3.02 -15.66 22.18
CA THR A 94 -3.48 -16.90 21.56
C THR A 94 -2.74 -18.12 22.08
N ALA A 95 -1.61 -17.89 22.67
CA ALA A 95 -0.84 -18.99 23.24
C ALA A 95 -1.43 -19.44 24.56
#